data_36ecaba0a67343364caf134717fefec5
#
_entry.id   36ecaba0a67343364caf134717fefec5
#
_cell.length_a   1.000
_cell.length_b   1.000
_cell.length_c   1.000
_cell.angle_alpha   90.00
_cell.angle_beta   90.00
_cell.angle_gamma   90.00
#
_symmetry.space_group_name_H-M   'P 1'
#
loop_
_entity.id
_entity.type
_entity.pdbx_description
1 polymer ?
#
loop_
_entity_poly.entity_id
_entity_poly.type
_entity_poly.pdbx_seq_one_letter_code
_entity_poly.pdbx_strand_id
1 'polypeptide(L)'
;MVTVFDRYFGYHILSGMLESIPCQPSDNYCTVAKCSGHCRCNAACVVINFNTVTGVCQLHDASVLNNNATVEGNVTDWVILEPQNGAPKFGEWTVVFRATAGINQPALEEYMNSTRRDDQYTIVNNVPAGCLSLNGSIPCDRHYRTRHLETWDHWGVSQVLLGLYKDGDMVGNVTFDCNGCSFTSWFHYNHVIASSWNDLTAPNTTYNIFGIEGYRTRHFVINDVYGGCPNDQGWLMVVDQTGGDGCPWENGTSSFPYILTTRTGTRTNWTYGNPVVVDVMAIMVKL
;
A
#
# COMPACT_ATOMS: atom_id res chain seq x y z
N MET A 1 -18.12 14.05 7.05
CA MET A 1 -16.87 14.40 6.32
C MET A 1 -17.18 14.28 4.83
N VAL A 2 -17.02 15.34 4.06
CA VAL A 2 -17.30 15.32 2.62
C VAL A 2 -16.09 14.69 1.93
N THR A 3 -16.30 13.60 1.20
CA THR A 3 -15.24 13.05 0.34
C THR A 3 -15.03 14.02 -0.80
N VAL A 4 -13.83 14.54 -0.93
CA VAL A 4 -13.44 15.40 -2.04
C VAL A 4 -13.05 14.50 -3.21
N PHE A 5 -13.50 14.85 -4.41
CA PHE A 5 -13.10 14.23 -5.66
C PHE A 5 -12.32 15.26 -6.46
N ASP A 6 -11.27 14.83 -7.13
CA ASP A 6 -10.60 15.65 -8.13
C ASP A 6 -11.51 15.77 -9.36
N ARG A 7 -11.62 16.98 -9.92
CA ARG A 7 -12.51 17.27 -11.03
C ARG A 7 -11.73 17.49 -12.32
N TYR A 8 -12.12 16.77 -13.35
CA TYR A 8 -11.66 16.98 -14.71
C TYR A 8 -12.83 17.42 -15.59
N PHE A 9 -12.76 18.58 -16.16
CA PHE A 9 -13.83 19.13 -16.97
C PHE A 9 -13.56 18.96 -18.47
N GLY A 10 -14.61 18.73 -19.25
CA GLY A 10 -14.57 18.77 -20.71
C GLY A 10 -14.24 17.44 -21.39
N TYR A 11 -14.24 16.33 -20.67
CA TYR A 11 -13.97 15.00 -21.23
C TYR A 11 -15.03 14.00 -20.80
N HIS A 12 -15.31 13.04 -21.66
CA HIS A 12 -16.18 11.90 -21.40
C HIS A 12 -15.41 10.60 -21.67
N ILE A 13 -15.36 9.72 -20.72
CA ILE A 13 -14.64 8.45 -20.81
C ILE A 13 -15.62 7.34 -21.17
N LEU A 14 -15.35 6.58 -22.24
CA LEU A 14 -16.23 5.50 -22.72
C LEU A 14 -15.70 4.10 -22.42
N SER A 15 -14.40 3.94 -22.13
CA SER A 15 -13.82 2.63 -21.85
C SER A 15 -13.93 2.27 -20.37
N GLY A 16 -14.00 0.97 -20.07
CA GLY A 16 -14.04 0.47 -18.69
C GLY A 16 -15.32 0.79 -17.93
N MET A 17 -16.41 1.09 -18.63
CA MET A 17 -17.70 1.38 -17.99
C MET A 17 -18.26 0.12 -17.32
N LEU A 18 -18.44 0.19 -15.99
CA LEU A 18 -19.03 -0.87 -15.17
C LEU A 18 -20.57 -0.78 -15.15
N GLU A 19 -21.07 0.45 -14.99
CA GLU A 19 -22.50 0.72 -14.82
C GLU A 19 -22.84 2.13 -15.28
N SER A 20 -24.01 2.28 -15.89
CA SER A 20 -24.62 3.57 -16.18
C SER A 20 -25.92 3.68 -15.38
N ILE A 21 -25.99 4.64 -14.50
CA ILE A 21 -27.16 4.86 -13.63
C ILE A 21 -27.93 6.04 -14.17
N PRO A 22 -29.08 5.80 -14.83
CA PRO A 22 -29.94 6.87 -15.31
C PRO A 22 -30.61 7.57 -14.14
N CYS A 23 -30.54 8.88 -14.12
CA CYS A 23 -31.26 9.69 -13.18
C CYS A 23 -32.47 10.33 -13.87
N GLN A 24 -33.64 10.23 -13.26
CA GLN A 24 -34.82 10.96 -13.76
C GLN A 24 -34.69 12.44 -13.36
N PRO A 25 -34.95 13.40 -14.26
CA PRO A 25 -34.90 14.83 -13.96
C PRO A 25 -35.84 15.26 -12.83
N SER A 26 -36.87 14.47 -12.54
CA SER A 26 -37.80 14.68 -11.42
C SER A 26 -37.24 14.31 -10.06
N ASP A 27 -36.14 13.54 -10.02
CA ASP A 27 -35.50 13.16 -8.77
C ASP A 27 -34.53 14.27 -8.34
N ASN A 28 -34.92 15.08 -7.36
CA ASN A 28 -34.06 16.04 -6.68
C ASN A 28 -32.79 15.42 -6.06
N TYR A 29 -32.51 14.16 -6.36
CA TYR A 29 -31.46 13.33 -5.77
C TYR A 29 -30.34 12.95 -6.73
N CYS A 30 -30.42 13.35 -8.01
CA CYS A 30 -29.35 13.10 -8.97
C CYS A 30 -28.24 14.12 -8.84
N THR A 31 -27.36 13.87 -7.90
CA THR A 31 -26.21 14.72 -7.62
C THR A 31 -24.90 13.94 -7.78
N VAL A 32 -23.83 14.67 -7.99
CA VAL A 32 -22.46 14.11 -7.92
C VAL A 32 -22.24 13.27 -6.65
N ALA A 33 -22.82 13.71 -5.52
CA ALA A 33 -22.71 12.99 -4.24
C ALA A 33 -23.37 11.60 -4.30
N LYS A 34 -24.50 11.46 -4.97
CA LYS A 34 -25.18 10.16 -5.14
C LYS A 34 -24.41 9.25 -6.10
N CYS A 35 -23.93 9.79 -7.20
CA CYS A 35 -23.07 9.08 -8.16
C CYS A 35 -21.80 8.56 -7.46
N SER A 36 -21.12 9.39 -6.69
CA SER A 36 -19.97 8.96 -5.89
C SER A 36 -20.33 7.93 -4.83
N GLY A 37 -21.54 8.01 -4.26
CA GLY A 37 -22.07 6.98 -3.36
C GLY A 37 -22.14 5.60 -4.00
N HIS A 38 -22.66 5.51 -5.25
CA HIS A 38 -22.70 4.26 -5.99
C HIS A 38 -21.30 3.71 -6.30
N CYS A 39 -20.38 4.56 -6.74
CA CYS A 39 -19.00 4.14 -6.98
C CYS A 39 -18.34 3.56 -5.71
N ARG A 40 -18.57 4.17 -4.56
CA ARG A 40 -18.05 3.67 -3.28
C ARG A 40 -18.59 2.30 -2.87
N CYS A 41 -19.80 1.96 -3.29
CA CYS A 41 -20.40 0.65 -3.04
C CYS A 41 -19.97 -0.41 -4.07
N ASN A 42 -19.36 0.00 -5.19
CA ASN A 42 -18.86 -0.89 -6.22
C ASN A 42 -17.34 -1.01 -6.11
N ALA A 43 -16.87 -2.18 -5.71
CA ALA A 43 -15.46 -2.44 -5.44
C ALA A 43 -14.53 -2.25 -6.65
N ALA A 44 -15.07 -2.44 -7.88
CA ALA A 44 -14.32 -2.25 -9.11
C ALA A 44 -14.31 -0.79 -9.60
N CYS A 45 -15.17 0.08 -9.04
CA CYS A 45 -15.28 1.46 -9.48
C CYS A 45 -14.14 2.32 -8.92
N VAL A 46 -13.39 2.94 -9.81
CA VAL A 46 -12.30 3.86 -9.46
C VAL A 46 -12.51 5.28 -10.00
N VAL A 47 -13.38 5.45 -10.98
CA VAL A 47 -13.71 6.75 -11.59
C VAL A 47 -15.20 6.84 -11.82
N ILE A 48 -15.76 8.03 -11.70
CA ILE A 48 -17.12 8.34 -12.12
C ILE A 48 -17.14 9.41 -13.21
N ASN A 49 -18.00 9.24 -14.20
CA ASN A 49 -18.45 10.29 -15.09
C ASN A 49 -19.82 10.76 -14.63
N PHE A 50 -20.01 12.04 -14.47
CA PHE A 50 -21.30 12.61 -14.12
C PHE A 50 -21.69 13.70 -15.12
N ASN A 51 -22.82 13.50 -15.82
CA ASN A 51 -23.36 14.52 -16.71
C ASN A 51 -24.18 15.52 -15.90
N THR A 52 -23.76 16.77 -15.89
CA THR A 52 -24.37 17.82 -15.08
C THR A 52 -25.73 18.30 -15.61
N VAL A 53 -26.02 18.03 -16.88
CA VAL A 53 -27.28 18.42 -17.53
C VAL A 53 -28.34 17.32 -17.42
N THR A 54 -27.94 16.08 -17.73
CA THR A 54 -28.88 14.94 -17.75
C THR A 54 -28.94 14.19 -16.43
N GLY A 55 -27.97 14.41 -15.51
CA GLY A 55 -27.84 13.69 -14.27
C GLY A 55 -27.35 12.25 -14.42
N VAL A 56 -26.97 11.82 -15.63
CA VAL A 56 -26.47 10.45 -15.85
C VAL A 56 -25.16 10.25 -15.12
N CYS A 57 -25.07 9.14 -14.38
CA CYS A 57 -23.89 8.70 -13.66
C CYS A 57 -23.33 7.44 -14.31
N GLN A 58 -22.05 7.42 -14.63
CA GLN A 58 -21.35 6.25 -15.16
C GLN A 58 -20.22 5.89 -14.21
N LEU A 59 -20.14 4.63 -13.84
CA LEU A 59 -19.08 4.07 -13.02
C LEU A 59 -18.06 3.36 -13.91
N HIS A 60 -16.76 3.59 -13.65
CA HIS A 60 -15.67 3.02 -14.43
C HIS A 60 -14.69 2.30 -13.53
N ASP A 61 -14.09 1.24 -14.07
CA ASP A 61 -13.00 0.49 -13.43
C ASP A 61 -11.61 1.12 -13.68
N ALA A 62 -10.57 0.45 -13.18
CA ALA A 62 -9.20 0.92 -13.28
C ALA A 62 -8.65 0.98 -14.72
N SER A 63 -9.31 0.36 -15.71
CA SER A 63 -8.84 0.40 -17.12
C SER A 63 -8.84 1.82 -17.69
N VAL A 64 -9.66 2.70 -17.12
CA VAL A 64 -9.73 4.13 -17.46
C VAL A 64 -8.44 4.88 -17.13
N LEU A 65 -7.71 4.45 -16.11
CA LEU A 65 -6.48 5.11 -15.65
C LEU A 65 -5.27 4.78 -16.55
N ASN A 66 -5.40 3.80 -17.44
CA ASN A 66 -4.32 3.33 -18.31
C ASN A 66 -4.32 3.99 -19.70
N ASN A 67 -4.33 5.28 -19.83
CA ASN A 67 -4.15 6.06 -21.09
C ASN A 67 -4.83 5.51 -22.38
N ASN A 68 -5.54 4.38 -22.31
CA ASN A 68 -6.28 3.76 -23.39
C ASN A 68 -7.77 4.13 -23.34
N ALA A 69 -8.16 5.01 -22.43
CA ALA A 69 -9.51 5.52 -22.37
C ALA A 69 -9.80 6.34 -23.61
N THR A 70 -10.80 5.92 -24.39
CA THR A 70 -11.30 6.71 -25.51
C THR A 70 -12.01 7.92 -24.92
N VAL A 71 -11.40 9.09 -25.08
CA VAL A 71 -12.01 10.36 -24.69
C VAL A 71 -12.75 10.91 -25.89
N GLU A 72 -14.06 10.89 -25.86
CA GLU A 72 -14.86 11.61 -26.85
C GLU A 72 -14.96 13.08 -26.48
N GLY A 73 -14.59 13.93 -27.45
CA GLY A 73 -14.35 15.36 -27.40
C GLY A 73 -15.24 16.23 -26.52
N ASN A 74 -14.89 17.51 -26.45
CA ASN A 74 -15.44 18.64 -25.70
C ASN A 74 -16.92 18.48 -25.26
N VAL A 75 -17.16 17.70 -24.22
CA VAL A 75 -18.48 17.61 -23.63
C VAL A 75 -18.46 18.42 -22.33
N THR A 76 -18.81 19.70 -22.46
CA THR A 76 -18.84 20.65 -21.35
C THR A 76 -19.74 20.24 -20.18
N ASP A 77 -20.60 19.24 -20.43
CA ASP A 77 -21.63 18.81 -19.48
C ASP A 77 -21.19 17.64 -18.59
N TRP A 78 -20.02 17.06 -18.87
CA TRP A 78 -19.50 15.93 -18.10
C TRP A 78 -18.42 16.34 -17.11
N VAL A 79 -18.51 15.78 -15.93
CA VAL A 79 -17.51 15.90 -14.87
C VAL A 79 -16.97 14.51 -14.56
N ILE A 80 -15.67 14.34 -14.72
CA ILE A 80 -14.97 13.13 -14.32
C ILE A 80 -14.49 13.35 -12.89
N LEU A 81 -14.78 12.40 -12.03
CA LEU A 81 -14.42 12.48 -10.62
C LEU A 81 -13.74 11.18 -10.23
N GLU A 82 -12.51 11.30 -9.78
CA GLU A 82 -11.81 10.22 -9.08
C GLU A 82 -12.17 10.28 -7.60
N PRO A 83 -12.67 9.17 -7.02
CA PRO A 83 -12.81 9.12 -5.59
C PRO A 83 -11.43 9.37 -4.96
N GLN A 84 -11.28 10.42 -4.19
CA GLN A 84 -10.11 10.53 -3.33
C GLN A 84 -10.23 9.40 -2.32
N ASN A 85 -9.51 8.31 -2.62
CA ASN A 85 -9.45 7.17 -1.76
C ASN A 85 -8.89 7.60 -0.42
N GLY A 86 -9.45 7.08 0.66
CA GLY A 86 -8.95 7.32 2.01
C GLY A 86 -7.55 6.74 2.26
N ALA A 87 -6.81 6.38 1.20
CA ALA A 87 -5.42 5.97 1.29
C ALA A 87 -4.56 7.17 1.72
N PRO A 88 -3.81 7.06 2.82
CA PRO A 88 -2.96 8.14 3.29
C PRO A 88 -1.89 8.47 2.24
N LYS A 89 -1.68 9.78 2.01
CA LYS A 89 -0.61 10.28 1.14
C LYS A 89 0.45 11.00 1.96
N PHE A 90 1.71 10.76 1.60
CA PHE A 90 2.88 11.42 2.18
C PHE A 90 3.70 12.01 1.03
N GLY A 91 3.47 13.29 0.73
CA GLY A 91 3.98 13.92 -0.49
C GLY A 91 3.39 13.26 -1.74
N GLU A 92 4.24 12.79 -2.63
CA GLU A 92 3.85 12.06 -3.86
C GLU A 92 3.60 10.54 -3.66
N TRP A 93 3.79 10.04 -2.44
CA TRP A 93 3.65 8.63 -2.11
C TRP A 93 2.26 8.32 -1.56
N THR A 94 1.64 7.27 -2.06
CA THR A 94 0.36 6.74 -1.57
C THR A 94 0.59 5.45 -0.81
N VAL A 95 0.14 5.36 0.44
CA VAL A 95 0.24 4.13 1.25
C VAL A 95 -0.73 3.09 0.70
N VAL A 96 -0.20 1.93 0.29
CA VAL A 96 -1.00 0.79 -0.16
C VAL A 96 -1.09 -0.32 0.88
N PHE A 97 -0.08 -0.42 1.74
CA PHE A 97 -0.07 -1.34 2.87
C PHE A 97 0.70 -0.73 4.04
N ARG A 98 0.20 -0.95 5.27
CA ARG A 98 0.87 -0.57 6.50
C ARG A 98 0.77 -1.70 7.51
N ALA A 99 1.89 -2.34 7.80
CA ALA A 99 1.99 -3.30 8.88
C ALA A 99 2.19 -2.59 10.22
N THR A 100 1.39 -2.99 11.20
CA THR A 100 1.50 -2.56 12.60
C THR A 100 2.22 -3.65 13.38
N ALA A 101 3.30 -3.33 14.06
CA ALA A 101 4.01 -4.30 14.90
C ALA A 101 3.18 -4.67 16.15
N GLY A 102 3.29 -5.91 16.60
CA GLY A 102 2.83 -6.33 17.91
C GLY A 102 1.31 -6.50 18.09
N ILE A 103 0.52 -6.58 17.01
CA ILE A 103 -0.94 -6.68 17.08
C ILE A 103 -1.47 -8.12 17.01
N ASN A 104 -0.60 -9.12 16.96
CA ASN A 104 -0.93 -10.54 16.84
C ASN A 104 -1.74 -10.89 15.57
N GLN A 105 -1.44 -10.22 14.47
CA GLN A 105 -1.95 -10.53 13.13
C GLN A 105 -0.74 -10.63 12.17
N PRO A 106 -0.65 -11.69 11.34
CA PRO A 106 0.46 -11.85 10.41
C PRO A 106 0.45 -10.77 9.31
N ALA A 107 1.58 -10.09 9.08
CA ALA A 107 1.67 -9.03 8.08
C ALA A 107 1.58 -9.58 6.65
N LEU A 108 2.20 -10.73 6.36
CA LEU A 108 2.12 -11.35 5.04
C LEU A 108 0.70 -11.79 4.69
N GLU A 109 0.02 -12.46 5.61
CA GLU A 109 -1.36 -12.92 5.39
C GLU A 109 -2.28 -11.75 5.04
N GLU A 110 -2.19 -10.65 5.80
CA GLU A 110 -2.98 -9.45 5.53
C GLU A 110 -2.55 -8.74 4.25
N TYR A 111 -1.26 -8.71 3.91
CA TYR A 111 -0.79 -8.18 2.63
C TYR A 111 -1.38 -8.93 1.44
N MET A 112 -1.46 -10.25 1.53
CA MET A 112 -1.99 -11.14 0.48
C MET A 112 -3.52 -11.25 0.49
N ASN A 113 -4.20 -10.74 1.51
CA ASN A 113 -5.65 -10.87 1.70
C ASN A 113 -6.44 -9.99 0.74
N SER A 114 -6.86 -10.55 -0.41
CA SER A 114 -7.63 -9.84 -1.44
C SER A 114 -9.01 -9.37 -1.00
N THR A 115 -9.51 -9.84 0.13
CA THR A 115 -10.81 -9.40 0.67
C THR A 115 -10.69 -8.13 1.53
N ARG A 116 -9.47 -7.77 1.96
CA ARG A 116 -9.19 -6.61 2.80
C ARG A 116 -9.04 -5.34 1.95
N ARG A 117 -9.86 -4.33 2.25
CA ARG A 117 -9.96 -3.07 1.48
C ARG A 117 -10.29 -1.92 2.42
N ASP A 118 -9.33 -1.54 3.25
CA ASP A 118 -9.53 -0.49 4.29
C ASP A 118 -9.77 0.91 3.71
N ASP A 119 -9.42 1.12 2.44
CA ASP A 119 -9.69 2.35 1.69
C ASP A 119 -11.13 2.46 1.16
N GLN A 120 -11.97 1.43 1.30
CA GLN A 120 -13.39 1.55 0.96
C GLN A 120 -14.12 2.52 1.90
N TYR A 121 -14.94 3.37 1.34
CA TYR A 121 -15.64 4.45 2.08
C TYR A 121 -16.39 3.97 3.32
N THR A 122 -17.09 2.84 3.23
CA THR A 122 -17.84 2.27 4.35
C THR A 122 -16.94 1.74 5.46
N ILE A 123 -15.73 1.38 5.12
CA ILE A 123 -14.72 0.79 6.01
C ILE A 123 -13.79 1.89 6.54
N VAL A 124 -13.41 2.86 5.70
CA VAL A 124 -12.46 3.93 6.06
C VAL A 124 -12.92 4.75 7.27
N ASN A 125 -14.24 4.92 7.43
CA ASN A 125 -14.80 5.61 8.61
C ASN A 125 -14.66 4.80 9.91
N ASN A 126 -14.37 3.49 9.80
CA ASN A 126 -14.16 2.58 10.92
C ASN A 126 -12.69 2.20 11.11
N VAL A 127 -11.80 2.73 10.28
CA VAL A 127 -10.36 2.54 10.45
C VAL A 127 -9.86 3.53 11.51
N PRO A 128 -9.24 3.07 12.60
CA PRO A 128 -8.64 3.95 13.59
C PRO A 128 -7.65 4.93 12.95
N ALA A 129 -7.64 6.17 13.41
CA ALA A 129 -6.75 7.22 12.86
C ALA A 129 -5.27 6.82 12.89
N GLY A 130 -4.85 6.06 13.89
CA GLY A 130 -3.50 5.53 13.99
C GLY A 130 -3.13 4.56 12.87
N CYS A 131 -4.13 3.87 12.29
CA CYS A 131 -3.89 2.97 11.16
C CYS A 131 -3.65 3.73 9.83
N LEU A 132 -4.01 5.00 9.77
CA LEU A 132 -3.75 5.91 8.66
C LEU A 132 -2.48 6.75 8.88
N SER A 133 -1.81 6.58 10.02
CA SER A 133 -0.62 7.32 10.42
C SER A 133 0.63 6.44 10.31
N LEU A 134 1.77 7.04 10.02
CA LEU A 134 3.09 6.39 10.08
C LEU A 134 3.70 6.45 11.50
N ASN A 135 3.06 7.16 12.41
CA ASN A 135 3.47 7.20 13.81
C ASN A 135 2.87 6.02 14.59
N GLY A 136 3.72 5.07 14.99
CA GLY A 136 3.34 3.89 15.77
C GLY A 136 2.85 4.18 17.18
N SER A 137 3.11 5.39 17.72
CA SER A 137 2.59 5.82 19.04
C SER A 137 1.08 6.08 19.04
N ILE A 138 0.48 6.28 17.85
CA ILE A 138 -0.97 6.41 17.72
C ILE A 138 -1.57 5.01 17.58
N PRO A 139 -2.52 4.60 18.47
CA PRO A 139 -3.03 3.24 18.49
C PRO A 139 -3.65 2.81 17.15
N CYS A 140 -3.25 1.63 16.69
CA CYS A 140 -3.80 0.93 15.55
C CYS A 140 -3.93 -0.56 15.89
N ASP A 141 -5.11 -1.12 15.73
CA ASP A 141 -5.45 -2.50 16.12
C ASP A 141 -5.35 -3.51 14.97
N ARG A 142 -4.92 -3.07 13.79
CA ARG A 142 -4.89 -3.86 12.56
C ARG A 142 -3.78 -3.42 11.62
N HIS A 143 -3.52 -4.22 10.59
CA HIS A 143 -2.81 -3.74 9.41
C HIS A 143 -3.76 -2.91 8.55
N TYR A 144 -3.22 -1.95 7.79
CA TYR A 144 -3.97 -1.20 6.79
C TYR A 144 -3.62 -1.72 5.40
N ARG A 145 -4.62 -1.96 4.57
CA ARG A 145 -4.45 -2.47 3.21
C ARG A 145 -5.45 -1.84 2.27
N THR A 146 -4.99 -1.38 1.11
CA THR A 146 -5.86 -0.80 0.10
C THR A 146 -6.23 -1.82 -0.97
N ARG A 147 -7.36 -1.57 -1.67
CA ARG A 147 -7.77 -2.32 -2.86
C ARG A 147 -6.80 -2.16 -4.03
N HIS A 148 -5.94 -1.16 -4.02
CA HIS A 148 -4.98 -0.92 -5.08
C HIS A 148 -3.97 -2.07 -5.27
N LEU A 149 -3.80 -2.91 -4.26
CA LEU A 149 -3.00 -4.12 -4.39
C LEU A 149 -3.63 -5.12 -5.39
N GLU A 150 -4.97 -5.21 -5.49
CA GLU A 150 -5.66 -6.06 -6.48
C GLU A 150 -5.61 -5.48 -7.89
N THR A 151 -5.48 -4.17 -8.01
CA THR A 151 -5.48 -3.47 -9.30
C THR A 151 -4.11 -2.92 -9.68
N TRP A 152 -3.05 -3.44 -9.05
CA TRP A 152 -1.67 -2.98 -9.19
C TRP A 152 -1.22 -2.81 -10.65
N ASP A 153 -1.48 -3.83 -11.48
CA ASP A 153 -1.07 -3.86 -12.88
C ASP A 153 -1.76 -2.76 -13.73
N HIS A 154 -2.87 -2.21 -13.23
CA HIS A 154 -3.63 -1.17 -13.89
C HIS A 154 -3.33 0.25 -13.37
N TRP A 155 -2.55 0.35 -12.31
CA TRP A 155 -2.30 1.62 -11.63
C TRP A 155 -1.09 2.37 -12.14
N GLY A 156 -0.30 1.76 -13.02
CA GLY A 156 0.90 2.38 -13.59
C GLY A 156 1.95 2.70 -12.52
N VAL A 157 2.08 1.84 -11.51
CA VAL A 157 3.05 2.02 -10.43
C VAL A 157 4.46 2.08 -11.03
N SER A 158 5.12 3.22 -10.84
CA SER A 158 6.48 3.45 -11.33
C SER A 158 7.54 3.16 -10.28
N GLN A 159 7.25 3.43 -9.02
CA GLN A 159 8.16 3.20 -7.90
C GLN A 159 7.43 2.68 -6.67
N VAL A 160 8.13 1.90 -5.86
CA VAL A 160 7.68 1.46 -4.54
C VAL A 160 8.68 1.91 -3.49
N LEU A 161 8.19 2.52 -2.42
CA LEU A 161 8.95 2.87 -1.24
C LEU A 161 8.51 1.96 -0.09
N LEU A 162 9.43 1.18 0.43
CA LEU A 162 9.28 0.52 1.73
C LEU A 162 9.90 1.42 2.79
N GLY A 163 9.09 1.91 3.70
CA GLY A 163 9.50 2.77 4.81
C GLY A 163 9.31 2.08 6.15
N LEU A 164 10.29 2.22 7.03
CA LEU A 164 10.31 1.66 8.39
C LEU A 164 10.31 2.80 9.40
N TYR A 165 9.36 2.77 10.34
CA TYR A 165 9.14 3.88 11.26
C TYR A 165 9.20 3.42 12.71
N LYS A 166 9.89 4.23 13.52
CA LYS A 166 9.98 4.10 14.98
C LYS A 166 9.63 5.43 15.61
N ASP A 167 8.66 5.44 16.53
CA ASP A 167 8.20 6.66 17.22
C ASP A 167 7.79 7.81 16.27
N GLY A 168 7.38 7.48 15.04
CA GLY A 168 7.00 8.42 13.99
C GLY A 168 8.14 8.83 13.05
N ASP A 169 9.38 8.55 13.38
CA ASP A 169 10.54 8.84 12.57
C ASP A 169 10.88 7.68 11.62
N MET A 170 11.26 8.00 10.37
CA MET A 170 11.71 7.00 9.41
C MET A 170 13.14 6.55 9.79
N VAL A 171 13.28 5.29 10.19
CA VAL A 171 14.55 4.69 10.64
C VAL A 171 15.23 3.84 9.57
N GLY A 172 14.53 3.54 8.49
CA GLY A 172 15.04 2.79 7.34
C GLY A 172 14.11 2.89 6.15
N ASN A 173 14.68 2.84 4.94
CA ASN A 173 13.87 2.78 3.72
C ASN A 173 14.64 2.16 2.56
N VAL A 174 13.87 1.60 1.62
CA VAL A 174 14.34 1.16 0.30
C VAL A 174 13.34 1.59 -0.74
N THR A 175 13.83 2.16 -1.84
CA THR A 175 13.03 2.51 -3.02
C THR A 175 13.35 1.55 -4.15
N PHE A 176 12.31 1.08 -4.82
CA PHE A 176 12.38 0.12 -5.91
C PHE A 176 11.83 0.74 -7.19
N ASP A 177 12.46 0.46 -8.32
CA ASP A 177 11.84 0.63 -9.64
C ASP A 177 10.77 -0.44 -9.83
N CYS A 178 9.59 -0.02 -10.28
CA CYS A 178 8.45 -0.91 -10.44
C CYS A 178 7.83 -0.82 -11.84
N ASN A 179 8.57 -0.39 -12.83
CA ASN A 179 8.08 -0.40 -14.20
C ASN A 179 7.78 -1.83 -14.67
N GLY A 180 6.47 -2.20 -14.68
CA GLY A 180 6.00 -3.53 -15.06
C GLY A 180 6.11 -4.60 -13.96
N CYS A 181 6.37 -4.23 -12.73
CA CYS A 181 6.32 -5.16 -11.59
C CYS A 181 4.87 -5.41 -11.14
N SER A 182 4.63 -6.52 -10.45
CA SER A 182 3.39 -6.80 -9.73
C SER A 182 3.50 -6.47 -8.25
N PHE A 183 2.37 -6.50 -7.53
CA PHE A 183 2.36 -6.28 -6.08
C PHE A 183 3.14 -7.34 -5.28
N THR A 184 3.55 -8.45 -5.90
CA THR A 184 4.39 -9.48 -5.29
C THR A 184 5.82 -9.51 -5.83
N SER A 185 6.10 -9.00 -7.04
CA SER A 185 7.41 -9.09 -7.66
C SER A 185 8.31 -7.86 -7.44
N TRP A 186 7.77 -6.74 -6.94
CA TRP A 186 8.53 -5.51 -6.76
C TRP A 186 9.65 -5.64 -5.74
N PHE A 187 9.48 -6.48 -4.71
CA PHE A 187 10.43 -6.62 -3.62
C PHE A 187 11.55 -7.60 -3.97
N HIS A 188 12.47 -7.12 -4.81
CA HIS A 188 13.61 -7.89 -5.31
C HIS A 188 14.84 -7.00 -5.48
N TYR A 189 16.04 -7.52 -5.25
CA TYR A 189 17.28 -6.75 -5.26
C TYR A 189 17.54 -6.04 -6.59
N ASN A 190 17.15 -6.64 -7.73
CA ASN A 190 17.31 -6.04 -9.06
C ASN A 190 16.48 -4.76 -9.28
N HIS A 191 15.47 -4.55 -8.47
CA HIS A 191 14.60 -3.37 -8.53
C HIS A 191 15.07 -2.24 -7.61
N VAL A 192 16.05 -2.45 -6.75
CA VAL A 192 16.53 -1.43 -5.80
C VAL A 192 17.18 -0.27 -6.55
N ILE A 193 16.64 0.94 -6.37
CA ILE A 193 17.19 2.18 -6.95
C ILE A 193 17.74 3.13 -5.89
N ALA A 194 17.27 3.03 -4.65
CA ALA A 194 17.79 3.81 -3.52
C ALA A 194 17.57 3.06 -2.20
N SER A 195 18.45 3.29 -1.23
CA SER A 195 18.34 2.72 0.12
C SER A 195 18.99 3.64 1.14
N SER A 196 18.46 3.66 2.36
CA SER A 196 19.11 4.25 3.53
C SER A 196 20.27 3.40 4.06
N TRP A 197 20.38 2.15 3.60
CA TRP A 197 21.46 1.25 3.98
C TRP A 197 22.59 1.30 2.95
N ASN A 198 23.75 1.80 3.38
CA ASN A 198 24.89 2.14 2.53
C ASN A 198 25.53 0.92 1.84
N ASP A 199 25.42 -0.24 2.48
CA ASP A 199 26.01 -1.49 1.97
C ASP A 199 25.00 -2.38 1.24
N LEU A 200 23.71 -2.02 1.18
CA LEU A 200 22.69 -2.84 0.54
C LEU A 200 23.02 -3.10 -0.94
N THR A 201 23.42 -2.07 -1.67
CA THR A 201 23.75 -2.15 -3.11
C THR A 201 25.24 -2.07 -3.38
N ALA A 202 26.09 -2.27 -2.37
CA ALA A 202 27.53 -2.19 -2.54
C ALA A 202 28.05 -3.34 -3.43
N PRO A 203 29.13 -3.14 -4.19
CA PRO A 203 29.78 -4.21 -4.94
C PRO A 203 30.12 -5.38 -4.00
N ASN A 204 29.82 -6.60 -4.41
CA ASN A 204 29.99 -7.85 -3.66
C ASN A 204 29.03 -8.07 -2.48
N THR A 205 27.98 -7.26 -2.33
CA THR A 205 26.90 -7.62 -1.43
C THR A 205 26.19 -8.86 -1.95
N THR A 206 25.98 -9.80 -1.06
CA THR A 206 25.26 -11.04 -1.31
C THR A 206 23.95 -11.05 -0.58
N TYR A 207 22.97 -11.80 -1.08
CA TYR A 207 21.69 -11.98 -0.41
C TYR A 207 21.41 -13.48 -0.32
N ASN A 208 21.15 -13.95 0.89
CA ASN A 208 20.64 -15.29 1.09
C ASN A 208 19.13 -15.33 0.77
N ILE A 209 18.39 -14.33 1.26
CA ILE A 209 16.98 -14.10 0.93
C ILE A 209 16.76 -12.59 0.73
N PHE A 210 16.09 -12.25 -0.36
CA PHE A 210 15.53 -10.93 -0.63
C PHE A 210 14.15 -11.14 -1.23
N GLY A 211 13.09 -11.06 -0.42
CA GLY A 211 11.74 -11.36 -0.89
C GLY A 211 10.65 -11.10 0.15
N ILE A 212 9.43 -10.99 -0.35
CA ILE A 212 8.22 -10.88 0.48
C ILE A 212 8.00 -12.19 1.23
N GLU A 213 8.04 -13.31 0.51
CA GLU A 213 8.01 -14.65 1.10
C GLU A 213 9.45 -15.04 1.46
N GLY A 214 9.70 -15.20 2.74
CA GLY A 214 10.98 -15.64 3.25
C GLY A 214 10.97 -17.12 3.63
N TYR A 215 11.55 -17.44 4.78
CA TYR A 215 11.62 -18.81 5.28
C TYR A 215 10.67 -18.96 6.47
N ARG A 216 9.70 -19.89 6.38
CA ARG A 216 8.70 -20.20 7.43
C ARG A 216 7.94 -18.93 7.89
N THR A 217 8.24 -18.46 9.11
CA THR A 217 7.58 -17.32 9.75
C THR A 217 8.25 -15.97 9.47
N ARG A 218 9.31 -15.95 8.67
CA ARG A 218 10.09 -14.77 8.31
C ARG A 218 9.65 -14.26 6.95
N HIS A 219 9.13 -13.05 6.90
CA HIS A 219 8.58 -12.42 5.70
C HIS A 219 9.16 -11.03 5.48
N PHE A 220 9.01 -10.46 4.30
CA PHE A 220 9.65 -9.18 3.94
C PHE A 220 11.12 -9.16 4.35
N VAL A 221 11.87 -10.14 3.86
CA VAL A 221 13.24 -10.42 4.29
C VAL A 221 14.24 -9.79 3.35
N ILE A 222 15.20 -9.07 3.91
CA ILE A 222 16.44 -8.69 3.25
C ILE A 222 17.58 -9.18 4.14
N ASN A 223 18.10 -10.37 3.83
CA ASN A 223 19.10 -11.06 4.66
C ASN A 223 20.30 -11.49 3.81
N ASP A 224 21.50 -11.31 4.38
CA ASP A 224 22.75 -11.68 3.75
C ASP A 224 23.14 -13.13 4.10
N VAL A 225 23.08 -13.47 5.39
CA VAL A 225 23.55 -14.77 5.89
C VAL A 225 22.51 -15.40 6.80
N TYR A 226 22.18 -16.66 6.54
CA TYR A 226 21.60 -17.59 7.49
C TYR A 226 22.69 -18.57 7.93
N GLY A 227 23.40 -18.21 9.01
CA GLY A 227 24.48 -19.01 9.60
C GLY A 227 24.08 -19.72 10.89
N GLY A 228 22.77 -19.85 11.14
CA GLY A 228 22.19 -20.21 12.43
C GLY A 228 22.05 -18.99 13.34
N CYS A 229 21.18 -19.07 14.35
CA CYS A 229 20.74 -17.93 15.16
C CYS A 229 21.82 -16.94 15.59
N PRO A 230 23.02 -17.35 16.02
CA PRO A 230 24.07 -16.40 16.42
C PRO A 230 24.75 -15.69 15.23
N ASN A 231 24.60 -16.21 14.01
CA ASN A 231 25.30 -15.69 12.82
C ASN A 231 24.38 -15.06 11.78
N ASP A 232 23.06 -15.12 11.99
CA ASP A 232 22.11 -14.53 11.06
C ASP A 232 22.28 -13.01 10.95
N GLN A 233 22.41 -12.50 9.71
CA GLN A 233 22.71 -11.08 9.42
C GLN A 233 21.85 -10.56 8.28
N GLY A 234 21.43 -9.31 8.35
CA GLY A 234 20.67 -8.67 7.30
C GLY A 234 20.31 -7.22 7.59
N TRP A 235 19.36 -6.70 6.83
CA TRP A 235 18.89 -5.30 6.89
C TRP A 235 17.44 -5.18 7.34
N LEU A 236 16.59 -6.14 6.97
CA LEU A 236 15.18 -6.18 7.30
C LEU A 236 14.72 -7.61 7.56
N MET A 237 13.92 -7.76 8.62
CA MET A 237 13.28 -9.02 8.97
C MET A 237 11.92 -8.76 9.62
N VAL A 238 10.86 -9.37 9.08
CA VAL A 238 9.54 -9.42 9.71
C VAL A 238 9.30 -10.84 10.19
N VAL A 239 9.11 -11.01 11.50
CA VAL A 239 8.74 -12.29 12.13
C VAL A 239 7.24 -12.27 12.39
N ASP A 240 6.50 -13.08 11.67
CA ASP A 240 5.03 -13.05 11.60
C ASP A 240 4.33 -14.08 12.52
N GLN A 241 5.05 -14.61 13.49
CA GLN A 241 4.51 -15.57 14.45
C GLN A 241 5.22 -15.42 15.81
N THR A 242 4.48 -15.68 16.88
CA THR A 242 5.07 -15.76 18.22
C THR A 242 6.15 -16.83 18.28
N GLY A 243 7.33 -16.48 18.79
CA GLY A 243 8.46 -17.39 18.91
C GLY A 243 9.23 -17.61 17.61
N GLY A 244 8.77 -17.10 16.49
CA GLY A 244 9.44 -17.22 15.21
C GLY A 244 9.84 -18.65 14.84
N ASP A 245 11.03 -18.82 14.27
CA ASP A 245 11.63 -20.12 13.94
C ASP A 245 12.55 -20.67 15.07
N GLY A 246 12.47 -20.06 16.25
CA GLY A 246 13.16 -20.53 17.47
C GLY A 246 14.51 -19.84 17.75
N CYS A 247 14.86 -18.81 17.01
CA CYS A 247 16.03 -18.01 17.36
C CYS A 247 15.72 -17.05 18.51
N PRO A 248 16.63 -16.89 19.50
CA PRO A 248 16.39 -16.02 20.65
C PRO A 248 16.06 -14.57 20.26
N TRP A 249 16.63 -14.06 19.16
CA TRP A 249 16.37 -12.69 18.69
C TRP A 249 14.95 -12.51 18.10
N GLU A 250 14.26 -13.58 17.75
CA GLU A 250 12.87 -13.55 17.27
C GLU A 250 11.86 -13.40 18.41
N ASN A 251 12.28 -13.63 19.65
CA ASN A 251 11.47 -13.60 20.85
C ASN A 251 11.52 -12.25 21.60
N GLY A 252 11.92 -11.19 20.93
CA GLY A 252 12.07 -9.86 21.55
C GLY A 252 10.78 -9.25 22.10
N THR A 253 9.62 -9.75 21.63
CA THR A 253 8.29 -9.41 22.15
C THR A 253 7.42 -10.66 22.24
N SER A 254 6.41 -10.62 23.12
CA SER A 254 5.39 -11.70 23.21
C SER A 254 4.34 -11.62 22.09
N SER A 255 4.42 -10.63 21.21
CA SER A 255 3.44 -10.31 20.16
C SER A 255 4.13 -10.16 18.81
N PHE A 256 3.39 -10.43 17.74
CA PHE A 256 3.84 -10.33 16.35
C PHE A 256 2.91 -9.42 15.51
N PRO A 257 3.30 -8.95 14.30
CA PRO A 257 4.64 -9.13 13.71
C PRO A 257 5.71 -8.41 14.51
N TYR A 258 6.89 -9.01 14.55
CA TYR A 258 8.08 -8.41 15.13
C TYR A 258 8.97 -7.93 13.99
N ILE A 259 9.08 -6.63 13.82
CA ILE A 259 9.74 -6.00 12.67
C ILE A 259 11.09 -5.49 13.11
N LEU A 260 12.16 -5.99 12.49
CA LEU A 260 13.54 -5.66 12.83
C LEU A 260 14.25 -5.01 11.65
N THR A 261 15.04 -3.98 11.93
CA THR A 261 15.96 -3.37 10.97
C THR A 261 17.30 -3.04 11.60
N THR A 262 18.29 -2.75 10.77
CA THR A 262 19.61 -2.33 11.24
C THR A 262 19.56 -0.91 11.80
N ARG A 263 20.40 -0.66 12.80
CA ARG A 263 20.56 0.66 13.44
C ARG A 263 21.57 1.55 12.72
N THR A 264 22.55 0.97 12.07
CA THR A 264 23.79 1.67 11.67
C THR A 264 23.86 2.02 10.18
N GLY A 265 22.78 1.82 9.41
CA GLY A 265 22.80 2.04 7.96
C GLY A 265 23.61 0.98 7.19
N THR A 266 24.04 -0.09 7.85
CA THR A 266 24.68 -1.27 7.26
C THR A 266 24.05 -2.53 7.84
N ARG A 267 24.25 -3.69 7.20
CA ARG A 267 23.74 -4.96 7.73
C ARG A 267 24.11 -5.17 9.19
N THR A 268 23.24 -5.82 9.92
CA THR A 268 23.43 -6.12 11.34
C THR A 268 23.32 -7.62 11.62
N ASN A 269 24.01 -8.09 12.64
CA ASN A 269 23.77 -9.40 13.21
C ASN A 269 22.54 -9.32 14.12
N TRP A 270 21.55 -10.17 13.89
CA TRP A 270 20.28 -10.12 14.63
C TRP A 270 20.42 -10.42 16.12
N THR A 271 21.38 -11.24 16.50
CA THR A 271 21.62 -11.62 17.92
C THR A 271 22.44 -10.57 18.66
N TYR A 272 23.52 -10.07 18.06
CA TYR A 272 24.52 -9.26 18.76
C TYR A 272 24.57 -7.80 18.30
N GLY A 273 24.00 -7.50 17.14
CA GLY A 273 24.10 -6.18 16.51
C GLY A 273 23.10 -5.15 17.03
N ASN A 274 22.28 -5.49 18.02
CA ASN A 274 21.28 -4.60 18.61
C ASN A 274 20.36 -3.94 17.55
N PRO A 275 19.57 -4.72 16.80
CA PRO A 275 18.69 -4.20 15.78
C PRO A 275 17.65 -3.22 16.35
N VAL A 276 17.10 -2.37 15.48
CA VAL A 276 15.95 -1.51 15.82
C VAL A 276 14.68 -2.31 15.69
N VAL A 277 13.85 -2.26 16.73
CA VAL A 277 12.47 -2.73 16.67
C VAL A 277 11.61 -1.62 16.08
N VAL A 278 10.96 -1.92 14.96
CA VAL A 278 10.15 -0.99 14.17
C VAL A 278 8.69 -1.08 14.61
N ASP A 279 8.01 0.05 14.68
CA ASP A 279 6.59 0.11 15.06
C ASP A 279 5.67 -0.06 13.84
N VAL A 280 6.11 0.49 12.70
CA VAL A 280 5.35 0.51 11.45
C VAL A 280 6.25 0.23 10.25
N MET A 281 5.84 -0.72 9.41
CA MET A 281 6.37 -0.90 8.06
C MET A 281 5.31 -0.44 7.07
N ALA A 282 5.63 0.51 6.20
CA ALA A 282 4.73 1.01 5.18
C ALA A 282 5.24 0.71 3.77
N ILE A 283 4.36 0.22 2.92
CA ILE A 283 4.57 0.08 1.49
C ILE A 283 3.79 1.19 0.81
N MET A 284 4.51 2.03 0.10
CA MET A 284 3.96 3.21 -0.56
C MET A 284 4.33 3.18 -2.03
N VAL A 285 3.42 3.66 -2.88
CA VAL A 285 3.62 3.68 -4.33
C VAL A 285 3.61 5.10 -4.87
N LYS A 286 4.35 5.29 -5.96
CA LYS A 286 4.34 6.45 -6.83
C LYS A 286 3.91 6.00 -8.21
N LEU A 287 2.99 6.76 -8.81
CA LEU A 287 2.47 6.56 -10.16
C LEU A 287 3.30 7.29 -11.20
#